data_7c91f4da15c1208acd31d8df009c8245
#
_entry.id   7c91f4da15c1208acd31d8df009c8245
#
_cell.length_a   1.000
_cell.length_b   1.000
_cell.length_c   1.000
_cell.angle_alpha   90.00
_cell.angle_beta   90.00
_cell.angle_gamma   90.00
#
_symmetry.space_group_name_H-M   'P 1'
#
loop_
_entity.id
_entity.type
_entity.pdbx_description
1 polymer ?
#
loop_
_entity_poly.entity_id
_entity_poly.type
_entity_poly.pdbx_seq_one_letter_code
_entity_poly.pdbx_strand_id
1 'polypeptide(L)'
;MRQRLLNRRQFSARCAAFGLSFPVLSATFAAQVVAQAPGTDAAPKLGARTVKLPDGTTVPALGQGCWHLGQGRHPPAVEEEALRTGMTLGMTLLDTSGNYGQGRSEQLLSHVIADQRDRIFLVSKVEGDEVAGDGIARACAASLARLGTEYLDLYLLHWPCPSSQFPGVVKAFEQLRAAGKIRAWGVSNFDVGQMEDLFRAPDGHRCATNQVPYSLNNRRIERDVLPWCKQHNLPVMAYSPLGGDKHLVVGDRTLTQAGTAHGCSAAAIALSWVIRSGSVIAIPESGTPAHVRENAMALSVALTSQDLQTLDAAFPGPAGAG
;
A
#
# COMPACT_ATOMS: atom_id res chain seq x y z
N MET A 1 -23.21 9.04 40.44
CA MET A 1 -22.49 8.02 41.28
C MET A 1 -21.32 7.49 40.50
N ARG A 2 -20.08 7.87 40.84
CA ARG A 2 -18.87 7.37 40.19
C ARG A 2 -18.42 6.09 40.89
N GLN A 3 -18.46 4.94 40.21
CA GLN A 3 -17.86 3.71 40.72
C GLN A 3 -16.31 3.85 40.60
N ARG A 4 -15.63 3.81 41.76
CA ARG A 4 -14.17 3.73 41.85
C ARG A 4 -13.74 2.29 41.60
N LEU A 5 -12.97 2.08 40.52
CA LEU A 5 -12.29 0.81 40.28
C LEU A 5 -11.21 0.57 41.35
N LEU A 6 -11.23 -0.61 41.95
CA LEU A 6 -10.26 -1.03 42.96
C LEU A 6 -8.90 -1.33 42.29
N ASN A 7 -7.80 -0.93 42.94
CA ASN A 7 -6.46 -1.25 42.45
C ASN A 7 -6.02 -2.68 42.85
N ARG A 8 -4.97 -3.19 42.20
CA ARG A 8 -4.48 -4.57 42.35
C ARG A 8 -4.20 -4.99 43.79
N ARG A 9 -3.75 -4.06 44.66
CA ARG A 9 -3.47 -4.35 46.12
C ARG A 9 -4.76 -4.53 46.93
N GLN A 10 -5.82 -3.80 46.58
CA GLN A 10 -7.11 -3.90 47.28
C GLN A 10 -7.86 -5.18 46.88
N PHE A 11 -7.63 -5.72 45.72
CA PHE A 11 -8.17 -7.00 45.26
C PHE A 11 -7.51 -8.18 46.00
N SER A 12 -6.17 -8.18 46.12
CA SER A 12 -5.44 -9.24 46.86
C SER A 12 -5.76 -9.28 48.33
N ALA A 13 -6.04 -8.15 49.00
CA ALA A 13 -6.40 -8.10 50.44
C ALA A 13 -7.81 -8.64 50.71
N ARG A 14 -8.73 -8.61 49.73
CA ARG A 14 -10.07 -9.19 49.89
C ARG A 14 -10.12 -10.70 49.68
N CYS A 15 -9.22 -11.27 48.88
CA CYS A 15 -9.12 -12.72 48.70
C CYS A 15 -8.56 -13.46 49.92
N ALA A 16 -7.75 -12.80 50.77
CA ALA A 16 -7.20 -13.38 51.97
C ALA A 16 -8.22 -13.47 53.14
N ALA A 17 -9.36 -12.79 53.08
CA ALA A 17 -10.40 -12.77 54.13
C ALA A 17 -11.46 -13.87 53.98
N PHE A 18 -11.46 -14.64 52.87
CA PHE A 18 -12.32 -15.80 52.70
C PHE A 18 -11.46 -17.07 52.63
N GLY A 19 -11.19 -17.67 53.79
CA GLY A 19 -10.37 -18.86 53.99
C GLY A 19 -10.77 -20.04 53.09
N LEU A 20 -10.27 -20.10 51.89
CA LEU A 20 -10.32 -21.24 50.99
C LEU A 20 -8.93 -21.86 50.87
N SER A 21 -8.67 -22.86 51.72
CA SER A 21 -7.53 -23.75 51.63
C SER A 21 -7.81 -24.82 50.57
N PHE A 22 -7.01 -24.88 49.52
CA PHE A 22 -6.99 -25.98 48.57
C PHE A 22 -5.91 -26.98 48.96
N PRO A 23 -6.19 -28.30 49.02
CA PRO A 23 -5.18 -29.31 49.26
C PRO A 23 -4.28 -29.47 48.03
N VAL A 24 -2.97 -29.48 48.28
CA VAL A 24 -1.93 -29.79 47.31
C VAL A 24 -2.00 -31.29 47.03
N LEU A 25 -2.50 -31.69 45.88
CA LEU A 25 -2.29 -33.02 45.33
C LEU A 25 -1.03 -32.98 44.45
N SER A 26 0.04 -33.55 44.98
CA SER A 26 1.28 -33.80 44.20
C SER A 26 1.04 -35.01 43.30
N ALA A 27 0.77 -34.75 42.00
CA ALA A 27 0.87 -35.75 40.96
C ALA A 27 2.08 -35.42 40.11
N THR A 28 3.15 -36.18 40.30
CA THR A 28 4.34 -36.21 39.45
C THR A 28 3.97 -36.83 38.11
N PHE A 29 3.66 -35.99 37.13
CA PHE A 29 3.69 -36.34 35.73
C PHE A 29 5.03 -35.88 35.14
N ALA A 30 5.95 -36.84 34.96
CA ALA A 30 7.13 -36.63 34.13
C ALA A 30 6.66 -36.52 32.67
N ALA A 31 6.35 -35.30 32.21
CA ALA A 31 6.21 -35.02 30.81
C ALA A 31 7.62 -34.84 30.24
N GLN A 32 8.06 -35.74 29.39
CA GLN A 32 9.19 -35.53 28.48
C GLN A 32 8.88 -34.34 27.59
N VAL A 33 9.45 -33.19 27.92
CA VAL A 33 9.54 -32.05 27.01
C VAL A 33 10.61 -32.44 25.99
N VAL A 34 10.16 -32.94 24.84
CA VAL A 34 11.00 -32.99 23.65
C VAL A 34 11.21 -31.51 23.27
N ALA A 35 12.39 -31.00 23.57
CA ALA A 35 12.84 -29.72 23.07
C ALA A 35 12.91 -29.80 21.55
N GLN A 36 11.86 -29.36 20.86
CA GLN A 36 11.95 -29.00 19.46
C GLN A 36 12.92 -27.83 19.36
N ALA A 37 14.06 -28.05 18.73
CA ALA A 37 14.94 -26.99 18.29
C ALA A 37 14.11 -25.95 17.53
N PRO A 38 14.38 -24.62 17.67
CA PRO A 38 13.74 -23.63 16.85
C PRO A 38 14.07 -23.93 15.40
N GLY A 39 13.08 -24.48 14.68
CA GLY A 39 13.14 -24.56 13.24
C GLY A 39 13.38 -23.13 12.74
N THR A 40 14.39 -22.97 11.93
CA THR A 40 14.55 -21.77 11.12
C THR A 40 13.28 -21.64 10.28
N ASP A 41 12.33 -20.80 10.74
CA ASP A 41 11.20 -20.37 9.96
C ASP A 41 11.76 -19.59 8.75
N ALA A 42 12.07 -20.33 7.69
CA ALA A 42 12.21 -19.74 6.38
C ALA A 42 10.84 -19.12 6.08
N ALA A 43 10.77 -17.79 6.09
CA ALA A 43 9.58 -17.05 5.72
C ALA A 43 9.02 -17.69 4.43
N PRO A 44 7.71 -17.97 4.35
CA PRO A 44 7.13 -18.58 3.16
C PRO A 44 7.54 -17.72 1.96
N LYS A 45 8.10 -18.36 0.91
CA LYS A 45 8.39 -17.67 -0.35
C LYS A 45 7.05 -17.20 -0.90
N LEU A 46 6.69 -15.94 -0.62
CA LEU A 46 5.51 -15.28 -1.15
C LEU A 46 5.63 -15.29 -2.67
N GLY A 47 4.59 -15.74 -3.37
CA GLY A 47 4.59 -15.79 -4.84
C GLY A 47 4.87 -14.40 -5.40
N ALA A 48 5.81 -14.27 -6.32
CA ALA A 48 6.16 -13.00 -6.94
C ALA A 48 5.05 -12.58 -7.92
N ARG A 49 3.98 -11.95 -7.40
CA ARG A 49 3.00 -11.28 -8.27
C ARG A 49 3.56 -9.93 -8.70
N THR A 50 3.66 -9.76 -10.00
CA THR A 50 4.23 -8.54 -10.61
C THR A 50 3.31 -7.97 -11.66
N VAL A 51 3.48 -6.68 -11.94
CA VAL A 51 2.81 -5.94 -12.99
C VAL A 51 3.88 -5.37 -13.92
N LYS A 52 3.63 -5.40 -15.23
CA LYS A 52 4.53 -4.85 -16.23
C LYS A 52 4.07 -3.45 -16.63
N LEU A 53 4.96 -2.47 -16.55
CA LEU A 53 4.74 -1.12 -17.05
C LEU A 53 4.88 -1.07 -18.58
N PRO A 54 4.38 -0.01 -19.25
CA PRO A 54 4.43 0.10 -20.71
C PRO A 54 5.84 0.06 -21.31
N ASP A 55 6.85 0.51 -20.58
CA ASP A 55 8.27 0.47 -20.98
C ASP A 55 8.93 -0.92 -20.81
N GLY A 56 8.18 -1.89 -20.29
CA GLY A 56 8.65 -3.24 -20.01
C GLY A 56 9.18 -3.45 -18.59
N THR A 57 9.33 -2.40 -17.77
CA THR A 57 9.73 -2.51 -16.37
C THR A 57 8.74 -3.36 -15.58
N THR A 58 9.26 -4.29 -14.78
CA THR A 58 8.44 -5.16 -13.93
C THR A 58 8.49 -4.66 -12.49
N VAL A 59 7.32 -4.47 -11.88
CA VAL A 59 7.18 -3.97 -10.51
C VAL A 59 6.35 -4.93 -9.66
N PRO A 60 6.50 -4.95 -8.33
CA PRO A 60 5.62 -5.74 -7.47
C PRO A 60 4.15 -5.32 -7.63
N ALA A 61 3.23 -6.27 -7.65
CA ALA A 61 1.79 -5.99 -7.65
C ALA A 61 1.30 -5.41 -6.32
N LEU A 62 2.09 -5.54 -5.25
CA LEU A 62 1.81 -5.00 -3.93
C LEU A 62 3.00 -4.15 -3.47
N GLY A 63 2.76 -2.86 -3.25
CA GLY A 63 3.72 -1.90 -2.69
C GLY A 63 3.32 -1.43 -1.30
N GLN A 64 3.92 -0.33 -0.85
CA GLN A 64 3.67 0.30 0.44
C GLN A 64 3.38 1.79 0.23
N GLY A 65 2.19 2.25 0.61
CA GLY A 65 1.81 3.67 0.65
C GLY A 65 2.37 4.32 1.91
N CYS A 66 2.76 5.59 1.81
CA CYS A 66 3.41 6.33 2.90
C CYS A 66 2.70 7.64 3.24
N TRP A 67 1.39 7.77 2.94
CA TRP A 67 0.67 9.04 3.09
C TRP A 67 0.79 9.65 4.50
N HIS A 68 0.62 8.85 5.54
CA HIS A 68 0.66 9.34 6.93
C HIS A 68 1.95 9.01 7.67
N LEU A 69 2.92 8.35 7.03
CA LEU A 69 4.18 8.01 7.67
C LEU A 69 5.03 9.28 7.87
N GLY A 70 5.83 9.31 8.91
CA GLY A 70 6.61 10.48 9.32
C GLY A 70 5.79 11.60 9.97
N GLN A 71 4.52 11.34 10.31
CA GLN A 71 3.60 12.35 10.83
C GLN A 71 3.18 12.13 12.29
N GLY A 72 3.87 11.21 13.00
CA GLY A 72 3.69 10.99 14.43
C GLY A 72 2.52 10.09 14.80
N ARG A 73 1.96 9.32 13.84
CA ARG A 73 0.96 8.27 14.17
C ARG A 73 1.59 7.10 14.93
N HIS A 74 2.86 6.80 14.62
CA HIS A 74 3.70 5.83 15.32
C HIS A 74 5.10 6.42 15.55
N PRO A 75 5.90 5.86 16.46
CA PRO A 75 7.31 6.22 16.57
C PRO A 75 8.04 5.98 15.23
N PRO A 76 8.93 6.90 14.77
CA PRO A 76 9.62 6.76 13.48
C PRO A 76 10.32 5.41 13.30
N ALA A 77 10.98 4.89 14.33
CA ALA A 77 11.65 3.59 14.27
C ALA A 77 10.69 2.42 13.99
N VAL A 78 9.43 2.50 14.45
CA VAL A 78 8.40 1.47 14.17
C VAL A 78 7.93 1.57 12.73
N GLU A 79 7.75 2.80 12.20
CA GLU A 79 7.37 3.02 10.81
C GLU A 79 8.50 2.58 9.85
N GLU A 80 9.76 2.86 10.17
CA GLU A 80 10.93 2.38 9.42
C GLU A 80 11.01 0.85 9.43
N GLU A 81 10.79 0.21 10.60
CA GLU A 81 10.76 -1.25 10.72
C GLU A 81 9.61 -1.85 9.88
N ALA A 82 8.44 -1.21 9.86
CA ALA A 82 7.31 -1.62 9.04
C ALA A 82 7.67 -1.62 7.55
N LEU A 83 8.26 -0.54 7.05
CA LEU A 83 8.69 -0.42 5.66
C LEU A 83 9.76 -1.47 5.30
N ARG A 84 10.80 -1.63 6.13
CA ARG A 84 11.85 -2.65 5.94
C ARG A 84 11.26 -4.06 5.97
N THR A 85 10.31 -4.34 6.86
CA THR A 85 9.57 -5.62 6.89
C THR A 85 8.87 -5.89 5.56
N GLY A 86 8.14 -4.91 5.03
CA GLY A 86 7.46 -5.06 3.73
C GLY A 86 8.44 -5.34 2.59
N MET A 87 9.58 -4.66 2.58
CA MET A 87 10.62 -4.88 1.58
C MET A 87 11.19 -6.30 1.62
N THR A 88 11.42 -6.88 2.80
CA THR A 88 11.86 -8.28 2.95
C THR A 88 10.80 -9.28 2.45
N LEU A 89 9.54 -8.89 2.45
CA LEU A 89 8.39 -9.69 1.98
C LEU A 89 8.03 -9.44 0.50
N GLY A 90 8.86 -8.68 -0.23
CA GLY A 90 8.68 -8.42 -1.66
C GLY A 90 7.88 -7.17 -2.01
N MET A 91 7.43 -6.39 -1.02
CA MET A 91 6.73 -5.10 -1.23
C MET A 91 7.76 -3.96 -1.42
N THR A 92 8.59 -4.07 -2.46
CA THR A 92 9.72 -3.16 -2.70
C THR A 92 9.34 -1.87 -3.44
N LEU A 93 8.07 -1.68 -3.81
CA LEU A 93 7.54 -0.43 -4.32
C LEU A 93 7.12 0.45 -3.13
N LEU A 94 7.71 1.65 -3.00
CA LEU A 94 7.39 2.64 -1.97
C LEU A 94 6.77 3.87 -2.63
N ASP A 95 5.54 4.23 -2.23
CA ASP A 95 4.80 5.37 -2.78
C ASP A 95 4.68 6.50 -1.74
N THR A 96 5.27 7.65 -2.05
CA THR A 96 5.20 8.87 -1.24
C THR A 96 4.80 10.08 -2.08
N SER A 97 4.88 11.28 -1.51
CA SER A 97 4.69 12.57 -2.19
C SER A 97 5.38 13.70 -1.41
N GLY A 98 5.81 14.73 -2.13
CA GLY A 98 6.39 15.93 -1.54
C GLY A 98 5.47 16.67 -0.57
N ASN A 99 4.14 16.55 -0.72
CA ASN A 99 3.17 17.18 0.18
C ASN A 99 2.79 16.30 1.39
N TYR A 100 3.12 15.01 1.42
CA TYR A 100 2.80 14.13 2.54
C TYR A 100 3.53 14.57 3.81
N GLY A 101 2.75 15.08 4.77
CA GLY A 101 3.28 15.67 5.97
C GLY A 101 4.26 16.83 5.71
N GLN A 102 4.11 17.56 4.60
CA GLN A 102 5.04 18.63 4.19
C GLN A 102 6.48 18.11 3.98
N GLY A 103 6.60 16.96 3.32
CA GLY A 103 7.87 16.31 3.02
C GLY A 103 8.40 15.38 4.10
N ARG A 104 7.75 15.27 5.27
CA ARG A 104 8.21 14.38 6.36
C ARG A 104 8.15 12.91 5.98
N SER A 105 7.19 12.51 5.13
CA SER A 105 7.14 11.14 4.60
C SER A 105 8.40 10.83 3.76
N GLU A 106 8.81 11.75 2.88
CA GLU A 106 10.04 11.59 2.10
C GLU A 106 11.29 11.58 2.99
N GLN A 107 11.33 12.40 4.05
CA GLN A 107 12.44 12.41 5.02
C GLN A 107 12.54 11.09 5.79
N LEU A 108 11.41 10.50 6.22
CA LEU A 108 11.39 9.16 6.84
C LEU A 108 11.93 8.11 5.87
N LEU A 109 11.47 8.14 4.62
CA LEU A 109 11.91 7.20 3.60
C LEU A 109 13.40 7.29 3.32
N SER A 110 14.04 8.45 3.43
CA SER A 110 15.48 8.61 3.21
C SER A 110 16.31 7.66 4.09
N HIS A 111 15.90 7.44 5.33
CA HIS A 111 16.57 6.49 6.26
C HIS A 111 16.35 5.03 5.84
N VAL A 112 15.22 4.73 5.21
CA VAL A 112 14.87 3.35 4.81
C VAL A 112 15.59 2.95 3.53
N ILE A 113 15.75 3.90 2.58
CA ILE A 113 16.29 3.62 1.25
C ILE A 113 17.80 3.75 1.13
N ALA A 114 18.47 4.39 2.10
CA ALA A 114 19.87 4.80 2.00
C ALA A 114 20.86 3.67 1.64
N ASP A 115 20.62 2.47 2.16
CA ASP A 115 21.49 1.30 2.02
C ASP A 115 21.01 0.28 0.95
N GLN A 116 19.89 0.55 0.27
CA GLN A 116 19.25 -0.41 -0.64
C GLN A 116 18.45 0.25 -1.77
N ARG A 117 18.82 1.47 -2.18
CA ARG A 117 18.10 2.27 -3.18
C ARG A 117 17.86 1.54 -4.50
N ASP A 118 18.81 0.76 -4.95
CA ASP A 118 18.77 -0.02 -6.20
C ASP A 118 17.77 -1.17 -6.19
N ARG A 119 17.32 -1.61 -4.99
CA ARG A 119 16.33 -2.67 -4.82
C ARG A 119 14.90 -2.14 -4.69
N ILE A 120 14.72 -0.84 -4.72
CA ILE A 120 13.46 -0.15 -4.44
C ILE A 120 12.93 0.50 -5.72
N PHE A 121 11.64 0.28 -5.99
CA PHE A 121 10.90 1.08 -6.95
C PHE A 121 10.25 2.25 -6.22
N LEU A 122 10.86 3.43 -6.31
CA LEU A 122 10.50 4.61 -5.54
C LEU A 122 9.60 5.54 -6.35
N VAL A 123 8.44 5.87 -5.78
CA VAL A 123 7.43 6.74 -6.38
C VAL A 123 7.27 7.99 -5.53
N SER A 124 7.29 9.17 -6.17
CA SER A 124 6.85 10.43 -5.56
C SER A 124 5.99 11.23 -6.52
N LYS A 125 5.49 12.40 -6.10
CA LYS A 125 4.46 13.14 -6.84
C LYS A 125 4.70 14.65 -6.77
N VAL A 126 4.27 15.36 -7.83
CA VAL A 126 4.16 16.83 -7.90
C VAL A 126 2.69 17.23 -7.92
N GLU A 127 2.34 18.32 -7.23
CA GLU A 127 0.98 18.83 -7.21
C GLU A 127 0.59 19.51 -8.53
N GLY A 128 -0.72 19.45 -8.86
CA GLY A 128 -1.25 20.00 -10.11
C GLY A 128 -1.19 21.53 -10.22
N ASP A 129 -1.05 22.25 -9.12
CA ASP A 129 -0.85 23.69 -9.07
C ASP A 129 0.62 24.11 -9.17
N GLU A 130 1.55 23.17 -9.06
CA GLU A 130 3.00 23.41 -9.19
C GLU A 130 3.54 23.21 -10.62
N VAL A 131 2.68 22.98 -11.62
CA VAL A 131 3.11 22.63 -12.99
C VAL A 131 3.59 23.82 -13.84
N ALA A 132 3.37 25.06 -13.38
CA ALA A 132 3.72 26.25 -14.16
C ALA A 132 5.25 26.48 -14.24
N GLY A 133 5.72 26.86 -15.43
CA GLY A 133 7.14 27.17 -15.67
C GLY A 133 8.07 25.98 -15.39
N ASP A 134 9.00 26.16 -14.47
CA ASP A 134 9.95 25.14 -14.00
C ASP A 134 9.49 24.42 -12.71
N GLY A 135 8.22 24.58 -12.31
CA GLY A 135 7.67 24.08 -11.05
C GLY A 135 7.86 22.57 -10.88
N ILE A 136 7.58 21.77 -11.93
CA ILE A 136 7.78 20.31 -11.90
C ILE A 136 9.26 19.97 -11.61
N ALA A 137 10.19 20.67 -12.25
CA ALA A 137 11.61 20.43 -12.06
C ALA A 137 12.08 20.80 -10.64
N ARG A 138 11.60 21.95 -10.09
CA ARG A 138 11.88 22.36 -8.72
C ARG A 138 11.29 21.39 -7.70
N ALA A 139 10.04 20.98 -7.87
CA ALA A 139 9.39 20.01 -6.99
C ALA A 139 10.13 18.66 -6.99
N CYS A 140 10.52 18.17 -8.17
CA CYS A 140 11.33 16.95 -8.31
C CYS A 140 12.68 17.09 -7.58
N ALA A 141 13.41 18.18 -7.78
CA ALA A 141 14.68 18.43 -7.12
C ALA A 141 14.53 18.48 -5.58
N ALA A 142 13.45 19.10 -5.08
CA ALA A 142 13.15 19.14 -3.66
C ALA A 142 12.83 17.76 -3.08
N SER A 143 12.07 16.93 -3.80
CA SER A 143 11.79 15.54 -3.42
C SER A 143 13.07 14.69 -3.38
N LEU A 144 13.91 14.78 -4.41
CA LEU A 144 15.18 14.06 -4.47
C LEU A 144 16.12 14.46 -3.30
N ALA A 145 16.15 15.75 -2.95
CA ALA A 145 16.93 16.24 -1.81
C ALA A 145 16.43 15.68 -0.47
N ARG A 146 15.08 15.65 -0.25
CA ARG A 146 14.50 15.09 0.99
C ARG A 146 14.68 13.59 1.09
N LEU A 147 14.60 12.88 -0.03
CA LEU A 147 14.78 11.43 -0.12
C LEU A 147 16.26 11.01 -0.08
N GLY A 148 17.22 11.94 -0.30
CA GLY A 148 18.63 11.62 -0.34
C GLY A 148 19.03 10.71 -1.50
N THR A 149 18.39 10.84 -2.66
CA THR A 149 18.64 10.03 -3.87
C THR A 149 18.76 10.89 -5.12
N GLU A 150 19.43 10.38 -6.13
CA GLU A 150 19.63 11.10 -7.39
C GLU A 150 18.50 10.94 -8.41
N TYR A 151 17.64 9.92 -8.23
CA TYR A 151 16.54 9.60 -9.15
C TYR A 151 15.32 9.00 -8.45
N LEU A 152 14.15 9.16 -9.08
CA LEU A 152 12.91 8.42 -8.79
C LEU A 152 12.68 7.36 -9.88
N ASP A 153 12.09 6.25 -9.54
CA ASP A 153 11.69 5.25 -10.53
C ASP A 153 10.42 5.68 -11.26
N LEU A 154 9.50 6.34 -10.54
CA LEU A 154 8.26 6.86 -11.09
C LEU A 154 7.92 8.22 -10.45
N TYR A 155 7.59 9.22 -11.26
CA TYR A 155 7.15 10.52 -10.79
C TYR A 155 5.77 10.85 -11.34
N LEU A 156 4.82 11.16 -10.46
CA LEU A 156 3.42 11.34 -10.85
C LEU A 156 2.98 12.80 -10.78
N LEU A 157 2.12 13.21 -11.72
CA LEU A 157 1.25 14.36 -11.50
C LEU A 157 0.14 13.94 -10.53
N HIS A 158 0.13 14.49 -9.31
CA HIS A 158 -0.71 14.04 -8.19
C HIS A 158 -2.20 14.29 -8.41
N TRP A 159 -2.53 15.45 -8.98
CA TRP A 159 -3.89 15.86 -9.35
C TRP A 159 -3.91 16.46 -10.74
N PRO A 160 -5.02 16.34 -11.48
CA PRO A 160 -5.15 16.96 -12.78
C PRO A 160 -4.98 18.47 -12.70
N CYS A 161 -4.27 19.03 -13.69
CA CYS A 161 -4.28 20.45 -14.01
C CYS A 161 -5.16 20.67 -15.27
N PRO A 162 -5.43 21.93 -15.70
CA PRO A 162 -6.12 22.18 -16.96
C PRO A 162 -5.46 21.45 -18.16
N SER A 163 -6.25 20.79 -19.01
CA SER A 163 -5.74 19.98 -20.12
C SER A 163 -4.88 20.77 -21.11
N SER A 164 -5.10 22.09 -21.22
CA SER A 164 -4.24 22.99 -22.00
C SER A 164 -2.78 23.03 -21.55
N GLN A 165 -2.49 22.58 -20.32
CA GLN A 165 -1.14 22.51 -19.75
C GLN A 165 -0.48 21.13 -19.99
N PHE A 166 -1.21 20.09 -20.40
CA PHE A 166 -0.67 18.75 -20.55
C PHE A 166 0.55 18.67 -21.49
N PRO A 167 0.63 19.37 -22.63
CA PRO A 167 1.84 19.37 -23.46
C PRO A 167 3.08 19.89 -22.72
N GLY A 168 2.91 20.91 -21.86
CA GLY A 168 3.99 21.45 -21.02
C GLY A 168 4.40 20.48 -19.91
N VAL A 169 3.43 19.85 -19.25
CA VAL A 169 3.64 18.82 -18.22
C VAL A 169 4.41 17.64 -18.77
N VAL A 170 3.96 17.07 -19.89
CA VAL A 170 4.62 15.93 -20.56
C VAL A 170 6.05 16.31 -20.94
N LYS A 171 6.25 17.49 -21.54
CA LYS A 171 7.59 17.98 -21.91
C LYS A 171 8.50 18.07 -20.67
N ALA A 172 8.01 18.58 -19.53
CA ALA A 172 8.80 18.69 -18.31
C ALA A 172 9.18 17.31 -17.76
N PHE A 173 8.25 16.34 -17.73
CA PHE A 173 8.56 14.96 -17.33
C PHE A 173 9.58 14.30 -18.27
N GLU A 174 9.44 14.46 -19.58
CA GLU A 174 10.41 13.90 -20.53
C GLU A 174 11.80 14.54 -20.39
N GLN A 175 11.88 15.84 -20.05
CA GLN A 175 13.14 16.50 -19.73
C GLN A 175 13.77 15.92 -18.47
N LEU A 176 13.01 15.69 -17.40
CA LEU A 176 13.49 15.04 -16.18
C LEU A 176 13.96 13.61 -16.45
N ARG A 177 13.23 12.87 -17.32
CA ARG A 177 13.61 11.52 -17.74
C ARG A 177 14.92 11.53 -18.54
N ALA A 178 15.07 12.43 -19.49
CA ALA A 178 16.28 12.59 -20.26
C ALA A 178 17.49 13.00 -19.40
N ALA A 179 17.26 13.79 -18.33
CA ALA A 179 18.27 14.16 -17.34
C ALA A 179 18.57 13.06 -16.29
N GLY A 180 17.90 11.89 -16.38
CA GLY A 180 18.08 10.78 -15.43
C GLY A 180 17.55 11.04 -14.02
N LYS A 181 16.71 12.09 -13.84
CA LYS A 181 16.11 12.42 -12.54
C LYS A 181 14.90 11.57 -12.23
N ILE A 182 14.22 11.06 -13.26
CA ILE A 182 13.14 10.08 -13.15
C ILE A 182 13.35 9.00 -14.22
N ARG A 183 12.89 7.78 -13.97
CA ARG A 183 12.93 6.68 -14.97
C ARG A 183 11.66 6.63 -15.79
N ALA A 184 10.51 6.84 -15.13
CA ALA A 184 9.19 6.88 -15.74
C ALA A 184 8.35 8.01 -15.11
N TRP A 185 7.25 8.36 -15.75
CA TRP A 185 6.27 9.29 -15.21
C TRP A 185 4.86 8.78 -15.44
N GLY A 186 3.92 9.28 -14.68
CA GLY A 186 2.50 8.95 -14.78
C GLY A 186 1.63 10.03 -14.18
N VAL A 187 0.37 9.71 -14.00
CA VAL A 187 -0.63 10.64 -13.45
C VAL A 187 -1.40 10.00 -12.29
N SER A 188 -2.16 10.81 -11.59
CA SER A 188 -3.04 10.37 -10.52
C SER A 188 -4.37 11.11 -10.59
N ASN A 189 -5.48 10.39 -10.28
CA ASN A 189 -6.83 10.92 -10.24
C ASN A 189 -7.40 11.41 -11.59
N PHE A 190 -6.89 10.91 -12.70
CA PHE A 190 -7.41 11.25 -14.02
C PHE A 190 -8.62 10.38 -14.37
N ASP A 191 -9.66 11.02 -14.90
CA ASP A 191 -10.76 10.33 -15.57
C ASP A 191 -10.40 9.98 -17.03
N VAL A 192 -11.32 9.29 -17.74
CA VAL A 192 -11.07 8.86 -19.13
C VAL A 192 -10.85 10.05 -20.05
N GLY A 193 -11.64 11.12 -19.92
CA GLY A 193 -11.50 12.30 -20.79
C GLY A 193 -10.14 12.97 -20.62
N GLN A 194 -9.67 13.09 -19.38
CA GLN A 194 -8.35 13.63 -19.05
C GLN A 194 -7.21 12.72 -19.55
N MET A 195 -7.38 11.39 -19.47
CA MET A 195 -6.42 10.45 -20.05
C MET A 195 -6.35 10.55 -21.58
N GLU A 196 -7.49 10.71 -22.24
CA GLU A 196 -7.53 10.92 -23.70
C GLU A 196 -6.86 12.24 -24.10
N ASP A 197 -7.13 13.32 -23.36
CA ASP A 197 -6.47 14.61 -23.60
C ASP A 197 -4.95 14.53 -23.38
N LEU A 198 -4.51 13.84 -22.35
CA LEU A 198 -3.10 13.59 -22.07
C LEU A 198 -2.45 12.80 -23.24
N PHE A 199 -3.12 11.75 -23.74
CA PHE A 199 -2.59 10.90 -24.81
C PHE A 199 -2.54 11.61 -26.18
N ARG A 200 -3.33 12.68 -26.37
CA ARG A 200 -3.21 13.56 -27.55
C ARG A 200 -2.01 14.50 -27.48
N ALA A 201 -1.47 14.76 -26.28
CA ALA A 201 -0.24 15.56 -26.15
C ALA A 201 0.96 14.81 -26.73
N PRO A 202 1.94 15.51 -27.35
CA PRO A 202 3.18 14.89 -27.78
C PRO A 202 3.83 14.09 -26.65
N ASP A 203 4.21 12.85 -26.91
CA ASP A 203 4.76 11.88 -25.96
C ASP A 203 3.82 11.49 -24.79
N GLY A 204 2.57 11.94 -24.76
CA GLY A 204 1.59 11.64 -23.70
C GLY A 204 1.32 10.14 -23.52
N HIS A 205 1.43 9.35 -24.60
CA HIS A 205 1.32 7.89 -24.59
C HIS A 205 2.43 7.17 -23.78
N ARG A 206 3.48 7.88 -23.36
CA ARG A 206 4.56 7.36 -22.50
C ARG A 206 4.18 7.36 -21.03
N CYS A 207 2.97 7.82 -20.67
CA CYS A 207 2.44 7.71 -19.32
C CYS A 207 2.51 6.25 -18.83
N ALA A 208 3.11 6.00 -17.66
CA ALA A 208 3.37 4.65 -17.18
C ALA A 208 2.21 4.08 -16.34
N THR A 209 1.38 4.92 -15.73
CA THR A 209 0.25 4.51 -14.87
C THR A 209 -0.69 5.67 -14.59
N ASN A 210 -1.95 5.34 -14.24
CA ASN A 210 -2.86 6.26 -13.57
C ASN A 210 -3.09 5.74 -12.13
N GLN A 211 -2.69 6.53 -11.12
CA GLN A 211 -2.91 6.18 -9.72
C GLN A 211 -4.27 6.69 -9.26
N VAL A 212 -5.19 5.79 -8.90
CA VAL A 212 -6.59 6.12 -8.56
C VAL A 212 -7.08 5.31 -7.35
N PRO A 213 -8.15 5.75 -6.63
CA PRO A 213 -8.70 4.98 -5.53
C PRO A 213 -9.40 3.73 -6.06
N TYR A 214 -9.02 2.56 -5.53
CA TYR A 214 -9.66 1.30 -5.89
C TYR A 214 -9.60 0.30 -4.75
N SER A 215 -10.77 -0.18 -4.36
CA SER A 215 -10.97 -1.15 -3.28
C SER A 215 -12.32 -1.86 -3.45
N LEU A 216 -12.61 -2.87 -2.64
CA LEU A 216 -13.90 -3.56 -2.65
C LEU A 216 -15.10 -2.61 -2.46
N ASN A 217 -14.98 -1.60 -1.60
CA ASN A 217 -16.04 -0.61 -1.35
C ASN A 217 -15.93 0.66 -2.21
N ASN A 218 -14.95 0.74 -3.10
CA ASN A 218 -14.81 1.81 -4.09
C ASN A 218 -14.39 1.23 -5.45
N ARG A 219 -15.38 0.73 -6.18
CA ARG A 219 -15.22 0.07 -7.47
C ARG A 219 -15.55 0.96 -8.68
N ARG A 220 -15.68 2.27 -8.47
CA ARG A 220 -16.13 3.22 -9.50
C ARG A 220 -15.34 3.15 -10.80
N ILE A 221 -14.02 2.94 -10.73
CA ILE A 221 -13.15 2.87 -11.90
C ILE A 221 -13.42 1.65 -12.81
N GLU A 222 -14.14 0.63 -12.32
CA GLU A 222 -14.50 -0.55 -13.11
C GLU A 222 -15.46 -0.21 -14.26
N ARG A 223 -16.20 0.90 -14.15
CA ARG A 223 -17.14 1.34 -15.19
C ARG A 223 -16.43 1.86 -16.44
N ASP A 224 -15.34 2.60 -16.28
CA ASP A 224 -14.74 3.40 -17.37
C ASP A 224 -13.21 3.41 -17.34
N VAL A 225 -12.58 3.88 -16.26
CA VAL A 225 -11.12 4.08 -16.18
C VAL A 225 -10.35 2.76 -16.31
N LEU A 226 -10.77 1.72 -15.59
CA LEU A 226 -10.08 0.42 -15.61
C LEU A 226 -10.17 -0.27 -16.98
N PRO A 227 -11.35 -0.34 -17.65
CA PRO A 227 -11.47 -0.81 -19.04
C PRO A 227 -10.62 0.00 -20.02
N TRP A 228 -10.65 1.34 -19.93
CA TRP A 228 -9.84 2.20 -20.78
C TRP A 228 -8.34 1.94 -20.59
N CYS A 229 -7.87 1.90 -19.35
CA CYS A 229 -6.48 1.57 -19.04
C CYS A 229 -6.07 0.21 -19.58
N LYS A 230 -6.92 -0.82 -19.41
CA LYS A 230 -6.69 -2.15 -19.97
C LYS A 230 -6.54 -2.13 -21.49
N GLN A 231 -7.41 -1.39 -22.19
CA GLN A 231 -7.37 -1.25 -23.65
C GLN A 231 -6.06 -0.59 -24.14
N HIS A 232 -5.48 0.29 -23.34
CA HIS A 232 -4.22 0.99 -23.65
C HIS A 232 -2.98 0.32 -23.06
N ASN A 233 -3.10 -0.89 -22.49
CA ASN A 233 -2.01 -1.59 -21.79
C ASN A 233 -1.37 -0.74 -20.68
N LEU A 234 -2.16 0.10 -20.03
CA LEU A 234 -1.75 0.98 -18.96
C LEU A 234 -2.13 0.33 -17.60
N PRO A 235 -1.19 -0.06 -16.75
CA PRO A 235 -1.52 -0.56 -15.42
C PRO A 235 -2.08 0.56 -14.54
N VAL A 236 -2.97 0.19 -13.62
CA VAL A 236 -3.52 1.10 -12.61
C VAL A 236 -2.77 0.90 -11.29
N MET A 237 -2.44 2.00 -10.61
CA MET A 237 -1.95 1.95 -9.23
C MET A 237 -3.09 2.31 -8.28
N ALA A 238 -3.47 1.37 -7.42
CA ALA A 238 -4.62 1.48 -6.52
C ALA A 238 -4.19 2.05 -5.16
N TYR A 239 -4.54 3.31 -4.87
CA TYR A 239 -4.40 3.84 -3.53
C TYR A 239 -5.66 3.56 -2.69
N SER A 240 -5.54 3.63 -1.35
CA SER A 240 -6.60 3.24 -0.40
C SER A 240 -7.23 1.87 -0.71
N PRO A 241 -6.42 0.81 -0.98
CA PRO A 241 -6.94 -0.48 -1.46
C PRO A 241 -7.73 -1.25 -0.41
N LEU A 242 -7.66 -0.85 0.86
CA LEU A 242 -8.46 -1.38 1.99
C LEU A 242 -9.67 -0.49 2.34
N GLY A 243 -10.01 0.49 1.48
CA GLY A 243 -10.95 1.56 1.79
C GLY A 243 -10.23 2.73 2.48
N GLY A 244 -10.70 3.95 2.42
CA GLY A 244 -10.07 5.08 3.12
C GLY A 244 -10.28 5.01 4.64
N ASP A 245 -9.56 5.84 5.41
CA ASP A 245 -9.55 5.89 6.90
C ASP A 245 -10.93 5.77 7.58
N LYS A 246 -11.98 6.24 6.94
CA LYS A 246 -13.36 6.23 7.48
C LYS A 246 -14.18 5.01 7.06
N HIS A 247 -13.70 4.19 6.13
CA HIS A 247 -14.47 3.12 5.49
C HIS A 247 -13.60 1.88 5.22
N LEU A 248 -12.78 1.50 6.20
CA LEU A 248 -11.95 0.29 6.09
C LEU A 248 -12.83 -0.95 5.95
N VAL A 249 -12.51 -1.79 4.96
CA VAL A 249 -13.25 -3.05 4.70
C VAL A 249 -12.82 -4.19 5.60
N VAL A 250 -11.69 -4.08 6.30
CA VAL A 250 -11.08 -5.17 7.08
C VAL A 250 -11.95 -5.71 8.23
N GLY A 251 -12.96 -4.95 8.67
CA GLY A 251 -13.94 -5.38 9.67
C GLY A 251 -15.15 -6.13 9.10
N ASP A 252 -15.22 -6.30 7.78
CA ASP A 252 -16.36 -6.98 7.14
C ASP A 252 -16.35 -8.48 7.43
N ARG A 253 -17.55 -9.02 7.69
CA ARG A 253 -17.74 -10.42 8.05
C ARG A 253 -17.39 -11.38 6.89
N THR A 254 -17.73 -11.01 5.66
CA THR A 254 -17.45 -11.82 4.48
C THR A 254 -15.95 -11.95 4.26
N LEU A 255 -15.22 -10.84 4.39
CA LEU A 255 -13.75 -10.84 4.31
C LEU A 255 -13.10 -11.63 5.43
N THR A 256 -13.62 -11.53 6.66
CA THR A 256 -13.12 -12.30 7.80
C THR A 256 -13.33 -13.80 7.61
N GLN A 257 -14.48 -14.21 7.10
CA GLN A 257 -14.78 -15.61 6.78
C GLN A 257 -13.88 -16.15 5.66
N ALA A 258 -13.71 -15.40 4.57
CA ALA A 258 -12.79 -15.75 3.50
C ALA A 258 -11.35 -15.84 4.01
N GLY A 259 -10.91 -14.88 4.85
CA GLY A 259 -9.59 -14.89 5.47
C GLY A 259 -9.36 -16.16 6.30
N THR A 260 -10.35 -16.56 7.12
CA THR A 260 -10.29 -17.81 7.90
C THR A 260 -10.13 -19.03 6.99
N ALA A 261 -10.89 -19.11 5.90
CA ALA A 261 -10.82 -20.21 4.94
C ALA A 261 -9.46 -20.33 4.24
N HIS A 262 -8.80 -19.19 3.99
CA HIS A 262 -7.48 -19.12 3.38
C HIS A 262 -6.32 -19.07 4.37
N GLY A 263 -6.57 -19.10 5.68
CA GLY A 263 -5.54 -19.00 6.72
C GLY A 263 -4.82 -17.65 6.75
N CYS A 264 -5.51 -16.56 6.39
CA CYS A 264 -4.96 -15.22 6.34
C CYS A 264 -5.93 -14.16 6.89
N SER A 265 -5.52 -12.88 6.91
CA SER A 265 -6.37 -11.78 7.37
C SER A 265 -7.38 -11.32 6.30
N ALA A 266 -8.44 -10.63 6.75
CA ALA A 266 -9.38 -9.94 5.88
C ALA A 266 -8.67 -8.94 4.93
N ALA A 267 -7.62 -8.27 5.42
CA ALA A 267 -6.80 -7.36 4.62
C ALA A 267 -6.11 -8.09 3.46
N ALA A 268 -5.55 -9.28 3.70
CA ALA A 268 -4.91 -10.09 2.67
C ALA A 268 -5.92 -10.50 1.57
N ILE A 269 -7.15 -10.87 1.93
CA ILE A 269 -8.22 -11.18 0.97
C ILE A 269 -8.57 -9.95 0.14
N ALA A 270 -8.81 -8.80 0.78
CA ALA A 270 -9.17 -7.56 0.10
C ALA A 270 -8.06 -7.12 -0.88
N LEU A 271 -6.81 -7.16 -0.47
CA LEU A 271 -5.66 -6.82 -1.32
C LEU A 271 -5.48 -7.82 -2.47
N SER A 272 -5.64 -9.12 -2.19
CA SER A 272 -5.58 -10.16 -3.22
C SER A 272 -6.66 -9.96 -4.29
N TRP A 273 -7.84 -9.50 -3.89
CA TRP A 273 -8.91 -9.13 -4.81
C TRP A 273 -8.52 -7.92 -5.67
N VAL A 274 -7.93 -6.88 -5.09
CA VAL A 274 -7.49 -5.68 -5.83
C VAL A 274 -6.47 -6.03 -6.92
N ILE A 275 -5.49 -6.88 -6.61
CA ILE A 275 -4.42 -7.26 -7.55
C ILE A 275 -4.75 -8.47 -8.43
N ARG A 276 -5.98 -8.99 -8.38
CA ARG A 276 -6.38 -10.25 -9.05
C ARG A 276 -6.19 -10.27 -10.56
N SER A 277 -6.33 -9.12 -11.20
CA SER A 277 -6.27 -9.00 -12.66
C SER A 277 -4.85 -9.08 -13.25
N GLY A 278 -3.80 -8.91 -12.43
CA GLY A 278 -2.42 -8.80 -12.90
C GLY A 278 -2.05 -7.46 -13.56
N SER A 279 -2.98 -6.51 -13.62
CA SER A 279 -2.77 -5.16 -14.20
C SER A 279 -2.98 -4.03 -13.19
N VAL A 280 -3.15 -4.37 -11.91
CA VAL A 280 -3.33 -3.42 -10.82
C VAL A 280 -2.22 -3.60 -9.80
N ILE A 281 -1.59 -2.50 -9.41
CA ILE A 281 -0.62 -2.40 -8.32
C ILE A 281 -1.37 -1.83 -7.12
N ALA A 282 -1.39 -2.52 -5.97
CA ALA A 282 -1.99 -1.99 -4.76
C ALA A 282 -0.94 -1.41 -3.82
N ILE A 283 -1.21 -0.26 -3.23
CA ILE A 283 -0.30 0.43 -2.29
C ILE A 283 -0.98 0.68 -0.94
N PRO A 284 -1.26 -0.38 -0.16
CA PRO A 284 -1.77 -0.22 1.21
C PRO A 284 -0.75 0.52 2.08
N GLU A 285 -1.24 1.38 2.97
CA GLU A 285 -0.42 1.99 4.01
C GLU A 285 -0.47 1.16 5.29
N SER A 286 0.67 1.04 5.96
CA SER A 286 0.74 0.56 7.33
C SER A 286 1.98 1.08 8.05
N GLY A 287 1.79 1.64 9.24
CA GLY A 287 2.87 2.09 10.12
C GLY A 287 3.35 1.02 11.11
N THR A 288 2.89 -0.25 11.01
CA THR A 288 3.29 -1.33 11.93
C THR A 288 3.75 -2.59 11.19
N PRO A 289 4.83 -3.26 11.64
CA PRO A 289 5.32 -4.49 11.02
C PRO A 289 4.28 -5.63 10.99
N ALA A 290 3.40 -5.70 12.00
CA ALA A 290 2.37 -6.73 12.07
C ALA A 290 1.38 -6.62 10.90
N HIS A 291 0.80 -5.44 10.67
CA HIS A 291 -0.14 -5.22 9.56
C HIS A 291 0.55 -5.35 8.19
N VAL A 292 1.83 -4.97 8.08
CA VAL A 292 2.60 -5.18 6.84
C VAL A 292 2.73 -6.67 6.51
N ARG A 293 3.00 -7.53 7.52
CA ARG A 293 3.03 -8.98 7.32
C ARG A 293 1.68 -9.53 6.87
N GLU A 294 0.59 -9.05 7.48
CA GLU A 294 -0.77 -9.41 7.07
C GLU A 294 -1.05 -9.01 5.62
N ASN A 295 -0.73 -7.77 5.24
CA ASN A 295 -0.90 -7.26 3.88
C ASN A 295 -0.11 -8.09 2.86
N ALA A 296 1.13 -8.45 3.18
CA ALA A 296 2.01 -9.21 2.30
C ALA A 296 1.46 -10.62 1.96
N MET A 297 0.64 -11.21 2.83
CA MET A 297 -0.03 -12.50 2.57
C MET A 297 -0.87 -12.47 1.29
N ALA A 298 -1.34 -11.29 0.86
CA ALA A 298 -2.08 -11.12 -0.40
C ALA A 298 -1.32 -11.62 -1.63
N LEU A 299 0.00 -11.61 -1.59
CA LEU A 299 0.83 -12.11 -2.69
C LEU A 299 0.74 -13.63 -2.88
N SER A 300 0.34 -14.38 -1.83
CA SER A 300 0.22 -15.84 -1.85
C SER A 300 -1.22 -16.35 -1.98
N VAL A 301 -2.21 -15.49 -1.70
CA VAL A 301 -3.63 -15.89 -1.74
C VAL A 301 -4.12 -15.99 -3.18
N ALA A 302 -4.59 -17.16 -3.58
CA ALA A 302 -5.30 -17.37 -4.84
C ALA A 302 -6.82 -17.47 -4.55
N LEU A 303 -7.56 -16.42 -4.88
CA LEU A 303 -9.02 -16.41 -4.74
C LEU A 303 -9.67 -17.36 -5.74
N THR A 304 -10.58 -18.20 -5.26
CA THR A 304 -11.38 -19.09 -6.10
C THR A 304 -12.53 -18.32 -6.78
N SER A 305 -13.15 -18.94 -7.77
CA SER A 305 -14.37 -18.37 -8.40
C SER A 305 -15.50 -18.17 -7.38
N GLN A 306 -15.60 -19.06 -6.37
CA GLN A 306 -16.59 -18.93 -5.30
C GLN A 306 -16.29 -17.75 -4.38
N ASP A 307 -15.00 -17.50 -4.05
CA ASP A 307 -14.60 -16.32 -3.28
C ASP A 307 -14.98 -15.05 -4.03
N LEU A 308 -14.67 -14.98 -5.32
CA LEU A 308 -14.99 -13.81 -6.14
C LEU A 308 -16.49 -13.55 -6.20
N GLN A 309 -17.33 -14.57 -6.42
CA GLN A 309 -18.79 -14.43 -6.40
C GLN A 309 -19.29 -13.94 -5.04
N THR A 310 -18.77 -14.47 -3.94
CA THR A 310 -19.15 -14.09 -2.59
C THR A 310 -18.75 -12.64 -2.29
N LEU A 311 -17.54 -12.22 -2.68
CA LEU A 311 -17.07 -10.86 -2.51
C LEU A 311 -17.84 -9.87 -3.40
N ASP A 312 -18.16 -10.24 -4.64
CA ASP A 312 -18.95 -9.41 -5.55
C ASP A 312 -20.40 -9.23 -5.07
N ALA A 313 -20.98 -10.24 -4.41
CA ALA A 313 -22.29 -10.12 -3.78
C ALA A 313 -22.28 -9.19 -2.55
N ALA A 314 -21.20 -9.24 -1.73
CA ALA A 314 -21.05 -8.40 -0.55
C ALA A 314 -20.65 -6.96 -0.89
N PHE A 315 -19.88 -6.77 -1.96
CA PHE A 315 -19.37 -5.47 -2.43
C PHE A 315 -19.72 -5.30 -3.92
N PRO A 316 -20.97 -4.98 -4.25
CA PRO A 316 -21.39 -4.90 -5.65
C PRO A 316 -20.64 -3.82 -6.42
N GLY A 317 -20.20 -4.17 -7.61
CA GLY A 317 -19.60 -3.22 -8.56
C GLY A 317 -20.62 -2.23 -9.13
N PRO A 318 -20.18 -1.23 -9.90
CA PRO A 318 -21.08 -0.31 -10.57
C PRO A 318 -21.98 -1.06 -11.56
N ALA A 319 -23.25 -0.66 -11.64
CA ALA A 319 -24.19 -1.23 -12.61
C ALA A 319 -23.64 -1.08 -14.04
N GLY A 320 -23.58 -2.18 -14.80
CA GLY A 320 -23.08 -2.19 -16.18
C GLY A 320 -21.58 -2.42 -16.34
N ALA A 321 -20.85 -2.74 -15.28
CA ALA A 321 -19.49 -3.27 -15.37
C ALA A 321 -19.57 -4.79 -15.59
N GLY A 322 -19.50 -5.25 -16.83
CA GLY A 322 -19.54 -6.65 -17.25
C GLY A 322 -18.79 -6.82 -18.54
#